data_633ae7450d5f2fe4e558bcee7a47cf13
#
_entry.id   633ae7450d5f2fe4e558bcee7a47cf13
#
_cell.length_a   1.000
_cell.length_b   1.000
_cell.length_c   1.000
_cell.angle_alpha   90.00
_cell.angle_beta   90.00
_cell.angle_gamma   90.00
#
_symmetry.space_group_name_H-M   'P 1'
#
loop_
_entity.id
_entity.type
_entity.pdbx_description
1 polymer ?
#
loop_
_entity_poly.entity_id
_entity_poly.type
_entity_poly.pdbx_seq_one_letter_code
_entity_poly.pdbx_strand_id
1 'polypeptide(L)'
;MAGSNYSGSSSDEHVKVTSQRKQGFLERLGETTGGMLVGLMAFLLSFYLLFTNEGRCVTTQNTLDEGLSLVTSLNDVFTPLPQNDGKLVHLSGSLMTLQPLFDPNYGISLHVVKLQRRVEMYQWVEYDDSRDYEENGEKKTETRYSYNTEWKPEVVKSKSFDREIGHKNPSSMAVESFISVAADVNVGNFHLSKGLIDKINTFKKIRLAKFESPHADIVIQDDYFYHSVNHRNPEVGDLRVSFHFAGLSGEWSFLGRPDVVTIVARQKENQLIPYQTQSGNILQLLYEESLSAVEVFEKEHAANSMLTWALRFAGWLLMFVSIKLMTKIFHTLVDWIPGIRDLVSLGLTVFGLCVATSLTLLTVAMGWIFYRPLVALLLGILAAVPILIARSRHRPKML
;
A
#
# COMPACT_ATOMS: atom_id res chain seq x y z
N MET A 1 -38.94 -12.70 -45.70
CA MET A 1 -39.26 -12.82 -44.24
C MET A 1 -38.01 -13.24 -43.54
N ALA A 2 -37.26 -12.28 -43.02
CA ALA A 2 -36.04 -12.53 -42.25
C ALA A 2 -36.41 -12.32 -40.77
N GLY A 3 -36.38 -13.42 -40.01
CA GLY A 3 -36.64 -13.40 -38.59
C GLY A 3 -35.47 -12.80 -37.82
N SER A 4 -35.73 -11.69 -37.18
CA SER A 4 -34.84 -11.08 -36.21
C SER A 4 -34.89 -11.91 -34.92
N ASN A 5 -33.83 -12.66 -34.65
CA ASN A 5 -33.62 -13.27 -33.33
C ASN A 5 -33.18 -12.18 -32.35
N TYR A 6 -34.14 -11.60 -31.64
CA TYR A 6 -33.87 -10.91 -30.39
C TYR A 6 -33.58 -11.98 -29.32
N SER A 7 -32.30 -12.18 -29.03
CA SER A 7 -31.92 -12.81 -27.77
C SER A 7 -32.23 -11.84 -26.65
N GLY A 8 -33.18 -12.21 -25.77
CA GLY A 8 -33.54 -11.42 -24.62
C GLY A 8 -32.30 -11.20 -23.75
N SER A 9 -31.81 -9.97 -23.70
CA SER A 9 -30.86 -9.56 -22.66
C SER A 9 -31.58 -9.63 -21.33
N SER A 10 -31.00 -10.28 -20.34
CA SER A 10 -31.47 -10.18 -18.96
C SER A 10 -31.55 -8.70 -18.60
N SER A 11 -32.49 -8.32 -17.73
CA SER A 11 -32.66 -6.92 -17.30
C SER A 11 -31.40 -6.30 -16.66
N ASP A 12 -30.43 -7.15 -16.35
CA ASP A 12 -29.22 -6.84 -15.59
C ASP A 12 -27.96 -6.63 -16.48
N GLU A 13 -28.13 -6.62 -17.80
CA GLU A 13 -27.05 -6.31 -18.73
C GLU A 13 -27.50 -5.37 -19.83
N HIS A 14 -26.64 -4.42 -20.22
CA HIS A 14 -26.86 -3.63 -21.43
C HIS A 14 -25.54 -3.20 -22.07
N VAL A 15 -25.60 -2.87 -23.35
CA VAL A 15 -24.45 -2.47 -24.16
C VAL A 15 -24.67 -1.05 -24.67
N LYS A 16 -23.65 -0.22 -24.47
CA LYS A 16 -23.58 1.16 -24.96
C LYS A 16 -22.45 1.28 -25.96
N VAL A 17 -22.76 1.71 -27.16
CA VAL A 17 -21.77 1.96 -28.20
C VAL A 17 -21.57 3.47 -28.34
N THR A 18 -20.34 3.93 -28.11
CA THR A 18 -19.94 5.33 -28.31
C THR A 18 -19.01 5.41 -29.50
N SER A 19 -19.43 6.22 -30.52
CA SER A 19 -18.60 6.49 -31.70
C SER A 19 -17.70 7.70 -31.43
N GLN A 20 -16.40 7.54 -31.65
CA GLN A 20 -15.43 8.63 -31.60
C GLN A 20 -15.05 9.01 -33.05
N ARG A 21 -15.27 10.27 -33.40
CA ARG A 21 -14.82 10.80 -34.68
C ARG A 21 -13.30 10.64 -34.80
N LYS A 22 -12.80 10.18 -35.96
CA LYS A 22 -11.37 10.15 -36.25
C LYS A 22 -10.78 11.56 -36.03
N GLN A 23 -9.91 11.68 -35.06
CA GLN A 23 -9.21 12.92 -34.79
C GLN A 23 -8.35 13.31 -36.00
N GLY A 24 -8.41 14.58 -36.39
CA GLY A 24 -7.55 15.15 -37.42
C GLY A 24 -6.08 15.09 -36.97
N PHE A 25 -5.17 15.19 -37.98
CA PHE A 25 -3.72 15.17 -37.69
C PHE A 25 -3.31 16.26 -36.67
N LEU A 26 -3.86 17.50 -36.83
CA LEU A 26 -3.58 18.61 -35.92
C LEU A 26 -4.11 18.37 -34.49
N GLU A 27 -5.23 17.72 -34.36
CA GLU A 27 -5.83 17.35 -33.04
C GLU A 27 -4.98 16.31 -32.35
N ARG A 28 -4.53 15.26 -33.05
CA ARG A 28 -3.58 14.26 -32.55
C ARG A 28 -2.22 14.86 -32.18
N LEU A 29 -1.75 15.83 -32.96
CA LEU A 29 -0.52 16.56 -32.64
C LEU A 29 -0.66 17.38 -31.34
N GLY A 30 -1.81 18.03 -31.14
CA GLY A 30 -2.12 18.76 -29.91
C GLY A 30 -2.15 17.87 -28.67
N GLU A 31 -2.85 16.71 -28.76
CA GLU A 31 -2.87 15.73 -27.66
C GLU A 31 -1.48 15.14 -27.38
N THR A 32 -0.70 14.88 -28.42
CA THR A 32 0.68 14.35 -28.29
C THR A 32 1.57 15.39 -27.61
N THR A 33 1.39 16.68 -27.89
CA THR A 33 2.13 17.77 -27.23
C THR A 33 1.77 17.89 -25.75
N GLY A 34 0.48 17.77 -25.41
CA GLY A 34 0.04 17.69 -24.01
C GLY A 34 0.68 16.50 -23.26
N GLY A 35 0.68 15.33 -23.89
CA GLY A 35 1.34 14.13 -23.35
C GLY A 35 2.86 14.30 -23.19
N MET A 36 3.52 15.04 -24.07
CA MET A 36 4.95 15.34 -23.97
C MET A 36 5.27 16.22 -22.75
N LEU A 37 4.45 17.23 -22.46
CA LEU A 37 4.62 18.07 -21.26
C LEU A 37 4.46 17.26 -19.97
N VAL A 38 3.44 16.40 -19.91
CA VAL A 38 3.26 15.47 -18.79
C VAL A 38 4.46 14.53 -18.68
N GLY A 39 4.96 14.01 -19.80
CA GLY A 39 6.17 13.19 -19.86
C GLY A 39 7.39 13.92 -19.32
N LEU A 40 7.60 15.18 -19.66
CA LEU A 40 8.71 16.00 -19.15
C LEU A 40 8.62 16.19 -17.63
N MET A 41 7.43 16.50 -17.11
CA MET A 41 7.24 16.63 -15.66
C MET A 41 7.51 15.33 -14.92
N ALA A 42 6.99 14.21 -15.42
CA ALA A 42 7.23 12.88 -14.87
C ALA A 42 8.71 12.48 -14.96
N PHE A 43 9.40 12.87 -16.01
CA PHE A 43 10.84 12.67 -16.19
C PHE A 43 11.65 13.37 -15.10
N LEU A 44 11.38 14.64 -14.84
CA LEU A 44 12.03 15.39 -13.76
C LEU A 44 11.70 14.80 -12.38
N LEU A 45 10.44 14.40 -12.18
CA LEU A 45 10.02 13.75 -10.94
C LEU A 45 10.74 12.42 -10.70
N SER A 46 11.07 11.66 -11.77
CA SER A 46 11.81 10.40 -11.64
C SER A 46 13.22 10.58 -11.06
N PHE A 47 13.93 11.63 -11.45
CA PHE A 47 15.24 11.97 -10.85
C PHE A 47 15.10 12.35 -9.39
N TYR A 48 14.12 13.17 -9.06
CA TYR A 48 13.85 13.55 -7.67
C TYR A 48 13.55 12.32 -6.81
N LEU A 49 12.67 11.42 -7.28
CA LEU A 49 12.32 10.19 -6.58
C LEU A 49 13.55 9.29 -6.36
N LEU A 50 14.35 9.05 -7.40
CA LEU A 50 15.54 8.21 -7.32
C LEU A 50 16.59 8.80 -6.37
N PHE A 51 16.88 10.09 -6.49
CA PHE A 51 17.88 10.75 -5.68
C PHE A 51 17.48 10.81 -4.19
N THR A 52 16.24 11.21 -3.89
CA THR A 52 15.75 11.30 -2.51
C THR A 52 15.60 9.93 -1.86
N ASN A 53 15.28 8.88 -2.65
CA ASN A 53 15.26 7.51 -2.14
C ASN A 53 16.64 7.04 -1.62
N GLU A 54 17.73 7.42 -2.28
CA GLU A 54 19.08 7.09 -1.78
C GLU A 54 19.35 7.79 -0.44
N GLY A 55 18.96 9.06 -0.30
CA GLY A 55 19.08 9.80 0.97
C GLY A 55 18.26 9.14 2.09
N ARG A 56 16.99 8.82 1.80
CA ARG A 56 16.11 8.10 2.75
C ARG A 56 16.76 6.77 3.20
N CYS A 57 17.26 5.99 2.24
CA CYS A 57 17.86 4.68 2.51
C CYS A 57 19.04 4.81 3.50
N VAL A 58 19.94 5.77 3.27
CA VAL A 58 21.12 5.98 4.11
C VAL A 58 20.72 6.51 5.49
N THR A 59 19.81 7.48 5.54
CA THR A 59 19.35 8.04 6.83
C THR A 59 18.66 6.97 7.68
N THR A 60 17.80 6.13 7.07
CA THR A 60 17.17 5.00 7.77
C THR A 60 18.22 3.98 8.24
N GLN A 61 19.19 3.64 7.40
CA GLN A 61 20.26 2.71 7.78
C GLN A 61 21.04 3.24 8.99
N ASN A 62 21.48 4.50 8.96
CA ASN A 62 22.20 5.11 10.07
C ASN A 62 21.35 5.14 11.36
N THR A 63 20.06 5.41 11.24
CA THR A 63 19.10 5.34 12.35
C THR A 63 19.06 3.95 12.99
N LEU A 64 18.98 2.91 12.17
CA LEU A 64 18.93 1.52 12.64
C LEU A 64 20.25 1.06 13.24
N ASP A 65 21.38 1.43 12.62
CA ASP A 65 22.73 1.12 13.13
C ASP A 65 22.97 1.80 14.49
N GLU A 66 22.59 3.08 14.62
CA GLU A 66 22.61 3.81 15.90
C GLU A 66 21.73 3.10 16.93
N GLY A 67 20.48 2.77 16.57
CA GLY A 67 19.56 2.09 17.47
C GLY A 67 20.08 0.74 17.96
N LEU A 68 20.62 -0.09 17.06
CA LEU A 68 21.18 -1.38 17.41
C LEU A 68 22.39 -1.25 18.37
N SER A 69 23.20 -0.21 18.18
CA SER A 69 24.38 0.03 19.04
C SER A 69 24.04 0.52 20.44
N LEU A 70 22.89 1.19 20.62
CA LEU A 70 22.48 1.84 21.87
C LEU A 70 21.40 1.08 22.63
N VAL A 71 20.71 0.13 21.99
CA VAL A 71 19.57 -0.56 22.59
C VAL A 71 20.00 -1.43 23.78
N THR A 72 19.24 -1.33 24.87
CA THR A 72 19.39 -2.15 26.07
C THR A 72 18.22 -3.11 26.17
N SER A 73 18.45 -4.42 26.13
CA SER A 73 17.41 -5.42 26.30
C SER A 73 17.03 -5.55 27.79
N LEU A 74 15.73 -5.45 28.07
CA LEU A 74 15.18 -5.64 29.41
C LEU A 74 14.67 -7.06 29.55
N ASN A 75 15.16 -7.78 30.57
CA ASN A 75 14.71 -9.14 30.90
C ASN A 75 13.46 -9.14 31.78
N ASP A 76 13.23 -8.07 32.52
CA ASP A 76 12.07 -7.89 33.37
C ASP A 76 11.22 -6.71 32.89
N VAL A 77 9.97 -6.98 32.55
CA VAL A 77 8.99 -5.97 32.10
C VAL A 77 8.13 -5.44 33.25
N PHE A 78 8.26 -6.01 34.45
CA PHE A 78 7.46 -5.61 35.63
C PHE A 78 8.15 -4.57 36.49
N THR A 79 9.48 -4.38 36.34
CA THR A 79 10.25 -3.43 37.16
C THR A 79 10.94 -2.39 36.26
N PRO A 80 10.30 -1.26 35.95
CA PRO A 80 10.98 -0.16 35.26
C PRO A 80 12.15 0.36 36.11
N LEU A 81 13.36 0.24 35.59
CA LEU A 81 14.56 0.65 36.29
C LEU A 81 14.91 2.11 35.96
N PRO A 82 15.05 3.02 36.97
CA PRO A 82 15.39 4.42 36.74
C PRO A 82 16.71 4.63 36.00
N GLN A 83 17.67 3.70 36.10
CA GLN A 83 18.93 3.74 35.38
C GLN A 83 18.80 3.63 33.86
N ASN A 84 17.66 3.15 33.36
CA ASN A 84 17.34 3.05 31.92
C ASN A 84 16.53 4.24 31.44
N ASP A 85 16.20 5.18 32.32
CA ASP A 85 15.43 6.37 31.95
C ASP A 85 16.19 7.19 30.90
N GLY A 86 15.49 7.57 29.84
CA GLY A 86 16.05 8.26 28.68
C GLY A 86 16.76 7.36 27.66
N LYS A 87 17.04 6.08 27.98
CA LYS A 87 17.71 5.14 27.04
C LYS A 87 16.74 4.47 26.09
N LEU A 88 17.26 4.01 24.97
CA LEU A 88 16.56 3.12 24.05
C LEU A 88 16.53 1.71 24.64
N VAL A 89 15.35 1.17 24.87
CA VAL A 89 15.15 -0.15 25.46
C VAL A 89 14.43 -1.08 24.50
N HIS A 90 14.79 -2.35 24.57
CA HIS A 90 14.09 -3.46 23.90
C HIS A 90 13.47 -4.34 24.99
N LEU A 91 12.20 -4.68 24.81
CA LEU A 91 11.49 -5.61 25.68
C LEU A 91 10.46 -6.42 24.91
N SER A 92 10.16 -7.63 25.40
CA SER A 92 9.08 -8.48 24.89
C SER A 92 8.19 -8.89 26.02
N GLY A 93 6.88 -8.83 25.82
CA GLY A 93 5.91 -9.26 26.84
C GLY A 93 4.48 -9.27 26.31
N SER A 94 3.60 -9.77 27.14
CA SER A 94 2.18 -9.88 26.82
C SER A 94 1.48 -8.55 26.94
N LEU A 95 0.58 -8.27 25.99
CA LEU A 95 -0.29 -7.10 26.04
C LEU A 95 -1.27 -7.18 27.21
N MET A 96 -1.50 -6.05 27.87
CA MET A 96 -2.46 -5.89 28.95
C MET A 96 -3.28 -4.62 28.75
N THR A 97 -4.60 -4.70 29.00
CA THR A 97 -5.51 -3.54 29.06
C THR A 97 -6.29 -3.58 30.38
N LEU A 98 -6.44 -2.42 31.02
CA LEU A 98 -7.14 -2.32 32.29
C LEU A 98 -8.65 -2.53 32.14
N GLN A 99 -9.22 -2.06 31.04
CA GLN A 99 -10.66 -2.14 30.78
C GLN A 99 -10.93 -2.82 29.43
N PRO A 100 -12.01 -3.61 29.34
CA PRO A 100 -12.43 -4.17 28.07
C PRO A 100 -12.98 -3.08 27.16
N LEU A 101 -12.81 -3.25 25.86
CA LEU A 101 -13.55 -2.50 24.86
C LEU A 101 -14.95 -3.10 24.71
N PHE A 102 -15.95 -2.21 24.66
CA PHE A 102 -17.36 -2.59 24.67
C PHE A 102 -18.11 -1.98 23.49
N ASP A 103 -18.87 -2.81 22.76
CA ASP A 103 -19.86 -2.39 21.79
C ASP A 103 -21.25 -2.56 22.38
N PRO A 104 -21.96 -1.45 22.71
CA PRO A 104 -23.26 -1.52 23.36
C PRO A 104 -24.38 -2.06 22.46
N ASN A 105 -24.24 -1.92 21.13
CA ASN A 105 -25.28 -2.32 20.19
C ASN A 105 -25.36 -3.84 20.02
N TYR A 106 -24.22 -4.52 20.27
CA TYR A 106 -24.12 -5.98 20.07
C TYR A 106 -23.68 -6.71 21.33
N GLY A 107 -23.50 -6.01 22.45
CA GLY A 107 -23.10 -6.61 23.72
C GLY A 107 -21.73 -7.26 23.70
N ILE A 108 -20.87 -6.88 22.76
CA ILE A 108 -19.50 -7.41 22.65
C ILE A 108 -18.59 -6.68 23.63
N SER A 109 -18.01 -7.42 24.58
CA SER A 109 -17.06 -6.90 25.56
C SER A 109 -15.81 -7.74 25.59
N LEU A 110 -14.65 -7.15 25.27
CA LEU A 110 -13.39 -7.88 25.10
C LEU A 110 -12.18 -7.09 25.61
N HIS A 111 -11.25 -7.77 26.28
CA HIS A 111 -9.94 -7.23 26.58
C HIS A 111 -9.04 -7.32 25.35
N VAL A 112 -9.03 -6.27 24.55
CA VAL A 112 -8.28 -6.14 23.29
C VAL A 112 -7.80 -4.71 23.13
N VAL A 113 -6.73 -4.51 22.38
CA VAL A 113 -6.20 -3.16 22.11
C VAL A 113 -7.08 -2.42 21.11
N LYS A 114 -7.57 -3.10 20.09
CA LYS A 114 -8.51 -2.52 19.11
C LYS A 114 -9.68 -3.48 18.87
N LEU A 115 -10.88 -2.93 18.87
CA LEU A 115 -12.11 -3.62 18.51
C LEU A 115 -12.73 -2.93 17.29
N GLN A 116 -12.90 -3.65 16.21
CA GLN A 116 -13.49 -3.16 14.98
C GLN A 116 -14.85 -3.81 14.74
N ARG A 117 -15.88 -3.00 14.58
CA ARG A 117 -17.16 -3.37 13.98
C ARG A 117 -17.09 -3.08 12.48
N ARG A 118 -17.26 -4.10 11.65
CA ARG A 118 -17.33 -3.99 10.21
C ARG A 118 -18.72 -4.30 9.73
N VAL A 119 -19.35 -3.32 9.11
CA VAL A 119 -20.68 -3.40 8.54
C VAL A 119 -20.57 -3.53 7.03
N GLU A 120 -21.36 -4.42 6.44
CA GLU A 120 -21.49 -4.57 5.00
C GLU A 120 -22.97 -4.54 4.66
N MET A 121 -23.34 -3.85 3.59
CA MET A 121 -24.71 -3.78 3.05
C MET A 121 -24.79 -4.59 1.77
N TYR A 122 -25.87 -5.35 1.62
CA TYR A 122 -26.19 -6.01 0.37
C TYR A 122 -26.76 -4.98 -0.60
N GLN A 123 -26.09 -4.79 -1.74
CA GLN A 123 -26.40 -3.68 -2.62
C GLN A 123 -25.97 -3.96 -4.06
N TRP A 124 -26.58 -3.25 -5.00
CA TRP A 124 -26.21 -3.31 -6.40
C TRP A 124 -24.81 -2.74 -6.64
N VAL A 125 -24.11 -3.39 -7.54
CA VAL A 125 -22.77 -2.97 -8.04
C VAL A 125 -22.82 -3.02 -9.56
N GLU A 126 -22.38 -1.94 -10.21
CA GLU A 126 -22.20 -1.89 -11.65
C GLU A 126 -20.79 -2.28 -12.01
N TYR A 127 -20.67 -3.14 -13.02
CA TYR A 127 -19.42 -3.50 -13.66
C TYR A 127 -19.48 -3.09 -15.11
N ASP A 128 -18.41 -2.51 -15.63
CA ASP A 128 -18.27 -2.15 -17.02
C ASP A 128 -17.08 -2.86 -17.66
N ASP A 129 -17.28 -3.34 -18.88
CA ASP A 129 -16.24 -3.92 -19.73
C ASP A 129 -16.26 -3.21 -21.07
N SER A 130 -15.17 -2.53 -21.40
CA SER A 130 -15.07 -1.68 -22.59
C SER A 130 -14.13 -2.29 -23.62
N ARG A 131 -14.62 -2.42 -24.87
CA ARG A 131 -13.85 -2.89 -25.99
C ARG A 131 -13.84 -1.86 -27.12
N ASP A 132 -12.63 -1.49 -27.52
CA ASP A 132 -12.43 -0.63 -28.69
C ASP A 132 -12.35 -1.48 -29.96
N TYR A 133 -13.09 -1.06 -31.00
CA TYR A 133 -13.01 -1.64 -32.34
C TYR A 133 -13.16 -0.55 -33.40
N GLU A 134 -12.70 -0.84 -34.63
CA GLU A 134 -12.83 0.08 -35.75
C GLU A 134 -13.88 -0.48 -36.73
N GLU A 135 -14.90 0.33 -37.04
CA GLU A 135 -15.96 0.02 -37.98
C GLU A 135 -16.18 1.20 -38.92
N ASN A 136 -16.19 0.95 -40.23
CA ASN A 136 -16.36 1.96 -41.27
C ASN A 136 -15.38 3.15 -41.18
N GLY A 137 -14.16 2.90 -40.62
CA GLY A 137 -13.16 3.94 -40.45
C GLY A 137 -13.41 4.86 -39.23
N GLU A 138 -14.38 4.54 -38.39
CA GLU A 138 -14.62 5.20 -37.12
C GLU A 138 -14.16 4.31 -35.95
N LYS A 139 -13.52 4.90 -34.96
CA LYS A 139 -13.19 4.21 -33.72
C LYS A 139 -14.44 4.16 -32.85
N LYS A 140 -14.90 2.96 -32.51
CA LYS A 140 -16.06 2.75 -31.64
C LYS A 140 -15.61 2.09 -30.35
N THR A 141 -16.16 2.52 -29.23
CA THR A 141 -16.01 1.88 -27.93
C THR A 141 -17.36 1.25 -27.57
N GLU A 142 -17.40 -0.08 -27.47
CA GLU A 142 -18.51 -0.83 -26.96
C GLU A 142 -18.28 -1.05 -25.46
N THR A 143 -19.13 -0.50 -24.62
CA THR A 143 -19.11 -0.72 -23.17
C THR A 143 -20.29 -1.59 -22.78
N ARG A 144 -19.99 -2.75 -22.20
CA ARG A 144 -20.98 -3.65 -21.64
C ARG A 144 -21.07 -3.41 -20.15
N TYR A 145 -22.25 -3.05 -19.70
CA TYR A 145 -22.55 -2.89 -18.28
C TYR A 145 -23.25 -4.13 -17.76
N SER A 146 -22.85 -4.60 -16.58
CA SER A 146 -23.51 -5.69 -15.85
C SER A 146 -23.74 -5.29 -14.41
N TYR A 147 -24.87 -5.71 -13.84
CA TYR A 147 -25.30 -5.38 -12.49
C TYR A 147 -25.41 -6.65 -11.67
N ASN A 148 -24.78 -6.62 -10.48
CA ASN A 148 -24.85 -7.72 -9.52
C ASN A 148 -25.15 -7.16 -8.13
N THR A 149 -25.72 -8.00 -7.27
CA THR A 149 -25.89 -7.65 -5.86
C THR A 149 -24.80 -8.31 -5.02
N GLU A 150 -24.12 -7.51 -4.20
CA GLU A 150 -22.98 -7.96 -3.38
C GLU A 150 -22.97 -7.27 -2.02
N TRP A 151 -22.30 -7.92 -1.06
CA TRP A 151 -21.97 -7.32 0.23
C TRP A 151 -20.80 -6.37 0.08
N LYS A 152 -21.03 -5.07 0.33
CA LYS A 152 -19.98 -4.03 0.26
C LYS A 152 -19.90 -3.25 1.57
N PRO A 153 -18.69 -2.94 2.05
CA PRO A 153 -18.50 -2.18 3.30
C PRO A 153 -18.76 -0.68 3.15
N GLU A 154 -18.90 -0.19 1.93
CA GLU A 154 -19.17 1.21 1.62
C GLU A 154 -20.46 1.31 0.79
N VAL A 155 -21.16 2.44 0.94
CA VAL A 155 -22.35 2.70 0.15
C VAL A 155 -22.00 2.94 -1.32
N VAL A 156 -22.44 2.09 -2.19
CA VAL A 156 -22.30 2.24 -3.64
C VAL A 156 -23.39 3.20 -4.14
N LYS A 157 -22.96 4.32 -4.71
CA LYS A 157 -23.87 5.37 -5.20
C LYS A 157 -24.52 4.96 -6.54
N SER A 158 -25.70 4.35 -6.49
CA SER A 158 -26.43 3.92 -7.68
C SER A 158 -26.79 5.05 -8.64
N LYS A 159 -26.82 6.30 -8.18
CA LYS A 159 -26.99 7.49 -9.04
C LYS A 159 -25.88 7.68 -10.08
N SER A 160 -24.71 7.05 -9.86
CA SER A 160 -23.60 7.08 -10.81
C SER A 160 -23.63 5.95 -11.82
N PHE A 161 -24.57 5.00 -11.69
CA PHE A 161 -24.74 3.90 -12.63
C PHE A 161 -25.22 4.40 -13.99
N ASP A 162 -24.78 3.76 -15.06
CA ASP A 162 -25.29 4.09 -16.40
C ASP A 162 -26.80 3.80 -16.50
N ARG A 163 -27.30 2.79 -15.76
CA ARG A 163 -28.72 2.49 -15.62
C ARG A 163 -29.10 2.31 -14.15
N GLU A 164 -29.58 3.39 -13.50
CA GLU A 164 -30.02 3.35 -12.10
C GLU A 164 -31.42 2.65 -11.96
N ILE A 165 -32.27 2.72 -12.99
CA ILE A 165 -33.60 2.14 -12.93
C ILE A 165 -33.53 0.63 -12.76
N GLY A 166 -34.11 0.13 -11.66
CA GLY A 166 -34.03 -1.28 -11.26
C GLY A 166 -32.86 -1.64 -10.38
N HIS A 167 -31.84 -0.78 -10.25
CA HIS A 167 -30.62 -1.05 -9.50
C HIS A 167 -30.35 0.00 -8.40
N LYS A 168 -31.40 0.50 -7.77
CA LYS A 168 -31.29 1.57 -6.78
C LYS A 168 -30.84 1.03 -5.43
N ASN A 169 -29.80 1.66 -4.87
CA ASN A 169 -29.28 1.39 -3.53
C ASN A 169 -29.80 2.38 -2.49
N PRO A 170 -29.84 1.99 -1.20
CA PRO A 170 -29.99 2.93 -0.10
C PRO A 170 -28.87 3.97 -0.09
N SER A 171 -29.18 5.16 0.39
CA SER A 171 -28.21 6.28 0.44
C SER A 171 -27.27 6.23 1.65
N SER A 172 -27.58 5.42 2.66
CA SER A 172 -26.80 5.27 3.90
C SER A 172 -27.04 3.87 4.50
N MET A 173 -26.11 3.44 5.33
CA MET A 173 -26.28 2.26 6.18
C MET A 173 -26.91 2.67 7.51
N ALA A 174 -27.81 1.83 8.04
CA ALA A 174 -28.45 2.06 9.34
C ALA A 174 -27.48 1.87 10.51
N VAL A 175 -26.40 1.13 10.30
CA VAL A 175 -25.33 0.89 11.28
C VAL A 175 -24.00 1.27 10.64
N GLU A 176 -23.15 1.95 11.39
CA GLU A 176 -21.84 2.39 10.90
C GLU A 176 -20.72 1.45 11.36
N SER A 177 -19.70 1.30 10.51
CA SER A 177 -18.44 0.66 10.88
C SER A 177 -17.61 1.62 11.73
N PHE A 178 -16.96 1.11 12.78
CA PHE A 178 -16.02 1.92 13.56
C PHE A 178 -14.94 1.06 14.23
N ILE A 179 -13.88 1.69 14.69
CA ILE A 179 -12.79 1.07 15.44
C ILE A 179 -12.69 1.77 16.80
N SER A 180 -12.89 1.01 17.89
CA SER A 180 -12.56 1.44 19.25
C SER A 180 -11.12 1.07 19.56
N VAL A 181 -10.41 1.97 20.26
CA VAL A 181 -9.01 1.79 20.67
C VAL A 181 -8.93 1.94 22.18
N ALA A 182 -8.23 1.01 22.84
CA ALA A 182 -8.02 1.09 24.29
C ALA A 182 -7.14 2.31 24.64
N ALA A 183 -7.54 3.03 25.69
CA ALA A 183 -6.80 4.20 26.15
C ALA A 183 -5.49 3.81 26.85
N ASP A 184 -5.55 2.75 27.67
CA ASP A 184 -4.44 2.27 28.47
C ASP A 184 -4.03 0.88 28.02
N VAL A 185 -2.88 0.80 27.36
CA VAL A 185 -2.27 -0.44 26.90
C VAL A 185 -0.90 -0.56 27.52
N ASN A 186 -0.62 -1.71 28.13
CA ASN A 186 0.60 -1.96 28.86
C ASN A 186 1.28 -3.25 28.40
N VAL A 187 2.60 -3.31 28.61
CA VAL A 187 3.39 -4.55 28.61
C VAL A 187 4.12 -4.62 29.95
N GLY A 188 3.68 -5.52 30.81
CA GLY A 188 4.08 -5.48 32.23
C GLY A 188 3.68 -4.16 32.88
N ASN A 189 4.65 -3.44 33.45
CA ASN A 189 4.45 -2.13 34.04
C ASN A 189 4.78 -0.95 33.11
N PHE A 190 5.03 -1.22 31.81
CA PHE A 190 5.30 -0.18 30.83
C PHE A 190 4.04 0.21 30.06
N HIS A 191 3.68 1.50 30.09
CA HIS A 191 2.60 2.09 29.30
C HIS A 191 3.05 2.36 27.85
N LEU A 192 2.26 1.95 26.90
CA LEU A 192 2.51 2.18 25.50
C LEU A 192 2.03 3.58 25.08
N SER A 193 2.88 4.32 24.40
CA SER A 193 2.46 5.55 23.72
C SER A 193 1.51 5.27 22.57
N LYS A 194 0.72 6.26 22.19
CA LYS A 194 -0.22 6.17 21.06
C LYS A 194 0.44 5.64 19.78
N GLY A 195 1.68 6.09 19.48
CA GLY A 195 2.39 5.64 18.27
C GLY A 195 2.74 4.15 18.28
N LEU A 196 2.89 3.51 19.45
CA LEU A 196 3.02 2.06 19.57
C LEU A 196 1.67 1.36 19.42
N ILE A 197 0.63 1.88 20.07
CA ILE A 197 -0.74 1.35 19.97
C ILE A 197 -1.22 1.35 18.51
N ASP A 198 -0.91 2.42 17.78
CA ASP A 198 -1.29 2.56 16.36
C ASP A 198 -0.66 1.48 15.45
N LYS A 199 0.48 0.89 15.87
CA LYS A 199 1.16 -0.19 15.14
C LYS A 199 0.53 -1.56 15.32
N ILE A 200 -0.30 -1.77 16.32
CA ILE A 200 -1.03 -3.03 16.55
C ILE A 200 -2.21 -3.07 15.59
N ASN A 201 -2.06 -3.77 14.46
CA ASN A 201 -3.02 -3.73 13.36
C ASN A 201 -3.33 -5.10 12.73
N THR A 202 -2.86 -6.19 13.33
CA THR A 202 -3.19 -7.56 12.87
C THR A 202 -4.58 -7.93 13.31
N PHE A 203 -5.59 -7.54 12.53
CA PHE A 203 -6.98 -7.81 12.83
C PHE A 203 -7.36 -9.27 12.57
N LYS A 204 -7.96 -9.90 13.57
CA LYS A 204 -8.50 -11.26 13.55
C LYS A 204 -10.02 -11.21 13.69
N LYS A 205 -10.76 -11.98 12.89
CA LYS A 205 -12.24 -12.06 13.00
C LYS A 205 -12.65 -12.79 14.27
N ILE A 206 -13.67 -12.27 14.97
CA ILE A 206 -14.22 -12.86 16.18
C ILE A 206 -15.21 -13.96 15.76
N ARG A 207 -15.13 -15.11 16.40
CA ARG A 207 -16.13 -16.18 16.28
C ARG A 207 -17.31 -15.87 17.19
N LEU A 208 -18.48 -15.68 16.59
CA LEU A 208 -19.67 -15.24 17.31
C LEU A 208 -20.48 -16.39 17.97
N ALA A 209 -20.07 -17.63 17.83
CA ALA A 209 -20.77 -18.79 18.38
C ALA A 209 -20.99 -18.76 19.91
N LYS A 210 -20.24 -17.94 20.64
CA LYS A 210 -20.36 -17.76 22.11
C LYS A 210 -21.13 -16.51 22.52
N PHE A 211 -21.63 -15.73 21.55
CA PHE A 211 -22.38 -14.53 21.80
C PHE A 211 -23.87 -14.77 21.54
N GLU A 212 -24.70 -14.06 22.25
CA GLU A 212 -26.14 -14.03 22.04
C GLU A 212 -26.52 -12.91 21.11
N SER A 213 -27.63 -13.11 20.40
CA SER A 213 -28.17 -12.02 19.56
C SER A 213 -28.71 -10.89 20.44
N PRO A 214 -28.34 -9.61 20.16
CA PRO A 214 -28.81 -8.49 20.95
C PRO A 214 -30.33 -8.25 20.81
N HIS A 215 -30.93 -8.66 19.68
CA HIS A 215 -32.35 -8.51 19.36
C HIS A 215 -32.87 -9.73 18.63
N ALA A 216 -34.17 -9.99 18.74
CA ALA A 216 -34.83 -11.18 18.16
C ALA A 216 -34.83 -11.16 16.62
N ASP A 217 -34.74 -10.00 16.01
CA ASP A 217 -34.69 -9.78 14.56
C ASP A 217 -33.27 -9.89 13.96
N ILE A 218 -32.26 -10.05 14.79
CA ILE A 218 -30.86 -10.22 14.36
C ILE A 218 -30.48 -11.69 14.46
N VAL A 219 -30.04 -12.28 13.37
CA VAL A 219 -29.61 -13.69 13.32
C VAL A 219 -28.08 -13.78 13.30
N ILE A 220 -27.51 -14.64 14.15
CA ILE A 220 -26.07 -14.95 14.10
C ILE A 220 -25.87 -16.18 13.20
N GLN A 221 -25.12 -16.00 12.11
CA GLN A 221 -24.72 -17.06 11.19
C GLN A 221 -23.33 -16.78 10.61
N ASP A 222 -22.49 -17.78 10.49
CA ASP A 222 -21.15 -17.69 9.84
C ASP A 222 -20.26 -16.55 10.35
N ASP A 223 -20.33 -16.30 11.68
CA ASP A 223 -19.65 -15.20 12.36
C ASP A 223 -20.04 -13.80 11.86
N TYR A 224 -21.33 -13.64 11.53
CA TYR A 224 -21.98 -12.36 11.25
C TYR A 224 -23.29 -12.22 12.04
N PHE A 225 -23.60 -11.00 12.42
CA PHE A 225 -24.94 -10.58 12.81
C PHE A 225 -25.66 -10.10 11.55
N TYR A 226 -26.73 -10.75 11.16
CA TYR A 226 -27.53 -10.39 10.00
C TYR A 226 -28.75 -9.57 10.44
N HIS A 227 -28.88 -8.36 9.90
CA HIS A 227 -30.07 -7.54 9.91
C HIS A 227 -30.82 -7.80 8.60
N SER A 228 -31.49 -8.92 8.51
CA SER A 228 -32.16 -9.40 7.31
C SER A 228 -33.28 -10.33 7.70
N VAL A 229 -34.40 -10.22 7.00
CA VAL A 229 -35.56 -11.13 7.18
C VAL A 229 -35.17 -12.55 6.76
N ASN A 230 -34.36 -12.67 5.72
CA ASN A 230 -33.88 -13.96 5.22
C ASN A 230 -32.40 -13.87 4.85
N HIS A 231 -31.52 -14.23 5.78
CA HIS A 231 -30.06 -14.18 5.59
C HIS A 231 -29.53 -15.09 4.46
N ARG A 232 -30.32 -16.11 4.03
CA ARG A 232 -29.93 -16.99 2.91
C ARG A 232 -30.29 -16.41 1.54
N ASN A 233 -31.22 -15.48 1.51
CA ASN A 233 -31.64 -14.76 0.30
C ASN A 233 -31.75 -13.27 0.66
N PRO A 234 -30.61 -12.55 0.82
CA PRO A 234 -30.63 -11.17 1.26
C PRO A 234 -31.27 -10.24 0.22
N GLU A 235 -31.91 -9.20 0.70
CA GLU A 235 -32.47 -8.12 -0.12
C GLU A 235 -31.56 -6.89 -0.09
N VAL A 236 -31.69 -6.06 -1.12
CA VAL A 236 -30.93 -4.80 -1.21
C VAL A 236 -31.28 -3.89 -0.04
N GLY A 237 -30.27 -3.52 0.74
CA GLY A 237 -30.43 -2.77 1.98
C GLY A 237 -30.21 -3.59 3.25
N ASP A 238 -30.23 -4.93 3.16
CA ASP A 238 -29.89 -5.79 4.28
C ASP A 238 -28.44 -5.54 4.74
N LEU A 239 -28.21 -5.68 6.06
CA LEU A 239 -26.90 -5.50 6.64
C LEU A 239 -26.37 -6.80 7.25
N ARG A 240 -25.05 -6.98 7.18
CA ARG A 240 -24.36 -7.95 8.00
C ARG A 240 -23.21 -7.28 8.74
N VAL A 241 -23.01 -7.66 9.98
CA VAL A 241 -22.01 -7.05 10.87
C VAL A 241 -21.08 -8.12 11.38
N SER A 242 -19.79 -7.91 11.23
CA SER A 242 -18.75 -8.74 11.80
C SER A 242 -17.87 -7.94 12.74
N PHE A 243 -17.27 -8.64 13.70
CA PHE A 243 -16.34 -8.04 14.64
C PHE A 243 -14.94 -8.59 14.43
N HIS A 244 -13.98 -7.69 14.54
CA HIS A 244 -12.56 -8.01 14.45
C HIS A 244 -11.84 -7.37 15.63
N PHE A 245 -10.75 -7.98 16.07
CA PHE A 245 -9.90 -7.42 17.11
C PHE A 245 -8.43 -7.47 16.70
N ALA A 246 -7.64 -6.56 17.24
CA ALA A 246 -6.18 -6.60 17.17
C ALA A 246 -5.61 -6.38 18.57
N GLY A 247 -4.56 -7.13 18.88
CA GLY A 247 -3.90 -7.09 20.18
C GLY A 247 -4.77 -7.68 21.29
N LEU A 248 -4.86 -9.01 21.37
CA LEU A 248 -5.54 -9.67 22.47
C LEU A 248 -4.80 -9.39 23.77
N SER A 249 -5.52 -8.90 24.77
CA SER A 249 -4.97 -8.50 26.06
C SER A 249 -5.86 -9.02 27.19
N GLY A 250 -5.27 -9.52 28.25
CA GLY A 250 -6.02 -10.05 29.39
C GLY A 250 -5.86 -11.55 29.55
N GLU A 251 -5.65 -11.96 30.80
CA GLU A 251 -5.24 -13.32 31.16
C GLU A 251 -6.29 -14.40 30.89
N TRP A 252 -7.59 -14.02 30.85
CA TRP A 252 -8.72 -14.96 30.81
C TRP A 252 -9.66 -14.70 29.61
N SER A 253 -9.11 -14.49 28.44
CA SER A 253 -9.93 -14.35 27.24
C SER A 253 -10.35 -15.73 26.69
N PHE A 254 -11.64 -15.89 26.38
CA PHE A 254 -12.11 -17.09 25.66
C PHE A 254 -11.57 -17.14 24.22
N LEU A 255 -10.95 -16.05 23.72
CA LEU A 255 -10.31 -15.97 22.40
C LEU A 255 -8.89 -16.54 22.40
N GLY A 256 -8.29 -16.77 23.55
CA GLY A 256 -6.96 -17.34 23.67
C GLY A 256 -6.08 -16.64 24.71
N ARG A 257 -4.78 -16.83 24.57
CA ARG A 257 -3.76 -16.16 25.40
C ARG A 257 -3.51 -14.75 24.88
N PRO A 258 -3.07 -13.81 25.76
CA PRO A 258 -2.67 -12.49 25.33
C PRO A 258 -1.61 -12.56 24.23
N ASP A 259 -1.73 -11.66 23.26
CA ASP A 259 -0.71 -11.53 22.22
C ASP A 259 0.59 -10.99 22.83
N VAL A 260 1.71 -11.58 22.41
CA VAL A 260 3.05 -11.15 22.83
C VAL A 260 3.56 -10.16 21.79
N VAL A 261 4.09 -9.04 22.28
CA VAL A 261 4.69 -8.02 21.42
C VAL A 261 6.14 -7.77 21.81
N THR A 262 6.94 -7.41 20.83
CA THR A 262 8.30 -6.90 21.02
C THR A 262 8.34 -5.43 20.68
N ILE A 263 8.93 -4.64 21.58
CA ILE A 263 8.97 -3.19 21.47
C ILE A 263 10.41 -2.70 21.57
N VAL A 264 10.77 -1.74 20.71
CA VAL A 264 11.98 -0.93 20.81
C VAL A 264 11.56 0.54 20.86
N ALA A 265 11.77 1.17 22.01
CA ALA A 265 11.37 2.55 22.26
C ALA A 265 12.22 3.17 23.38
N ARG A 266 12.10 4.46 23.59
CA ARG A 266 12.75 5.15 24.70
C ARG A 266 11.96 4.94 26.01
N GLN A 267 12.62 4.52 27.06
CA GLN A 267 12.03 4.53 28.39
C GLN A 267 12.00 5.95 28.94
N LYS A 268 10.85 6.36 29.47
CA LYS A 268 10.66 7.56 30.27
C LYS A 268 9.82 7.16 31.47
N GLU A 269 10.46 7.00 32.62
CA GLU A 269 9.81 6.41 33.82
C GLU A 269 9.22 5.02 33.48
N ASN A 270 7.89 4.89 33.54
CA ASN A 270 7.14 3.69 33.16
C ASN A 270 6.46 3.80 31.77
N GLN A 271 6.84 4.77 30.95
CA GLN A 271 6.28 4.99 29.62
C GLN A 271 7.29 4.63 28.52
N LEU A 272 6.78 4.06 27.41
CA LEU A 272 7.53 3.84 26.20
C LEU A 272 7.17 4.90 25.17
N ILE A 273 8.12 5.80 24.92
CA ILE A 273 7.95 6.95 24.03
C ILE A 273 8.91 6.89 22.83
N PRO A 274 8.68 7.69 21.79
CA PRO A 274 9.61 7.77 20.67
C PRO A 274 11.03 8.14 21.07
N TYR A 275 12.03 7.48 20.48
CA TYR A 275 13.46 7.82 20.60
C TYR A 275 13.91 8.66 19.42
N GLN A 276 14.49 9.82 19.67
CA GLN A 276 15.07 10.70 18.65
C GLN A 276 16.53 10.31 18.41
N THR A 277 16.87 9.90 17.19
CA THR A 277 18.24 9.56 16.79
C THR A 277 19.04 10.80 16.39
N GLN A 278 20.37 10.69 16.36
CA GLN A 278 21.26 11.76 15.89
C GLN A 278 21.02 12.09 14.40
N SER A 279 20.59 11.09 13.62
CA SER A 279 20.23 11.29 12.20
C SER A 279 18.93 12.09 12.01
N GLY A 280 18.24 12.45 13.09
CA GLY A 280 16.99 13.23 13.07
C GLY A 280 15.72 12.40 12.93
N ASN A 281 15.84 11.10 12.70
CA ASN A 281 14.69 10.19 12.61
C ASN A 281 14.19 9.75 13.99
N ILE A 282 12.95 9.34 14.03
CA ILE A 282 12.31 8.77 15.22
C ILE A 282 12.39 7.25 15.14
N LEU A 283 12.89 6.63 16.20
CA LEU A 283 12.91 5.19 16.37
C LEU A 283 11.85 4.79 17.40
N GLN A 284 10.87 4.03 16.94
CA GLN A 284 9.79 3.46 17.75
C GLN A 284 9.24 2.27 17.00
N LEU A 285 9.60 1.05 17.43
CA LEU A 285 9.28 -0.19 16.74
C LEU A 285 8.35 -1.05 17.60
N LEU A 286 7.44 -1.75 16.97
CA LEU A 286 6.58 -2.76 17.59
C LEU A 286 6.35 -3.89 16.60
N TYR A 287 6.54 -5.12 17.07
CA TYR A 287 6.24 -6.36 16.36
C TYR A 287 5.29 -7.22 17.19
N GLU A 288 4.27 -7.78 16.55
CA GLU A 288 3.27 -8.65 17.20
C GLU A 288 3.79 -10.11 17.29
N GLU A 289 5.02 -10.26 17.73
CA GLU A 289 5.73 -11.53 17.93
C GLU A 289 6.89 -11.34 18.92
N SER A 290 7.42 -12.44 19.45
CA SER A 290 8.60 -12.37 20.32
C SER A 290 9.87 -12.44 19.52
N LEU A 291 10.65 -11.37 19.53
CA LEU A 291 11.92 -11.21 18.80
C LEU A 291 13.01 -10.72 19.72
N SER A 292 14.24 -11.10 19.47
CA SER A 292 15.41 -10.44 20.05
C SER A 292 15.65 -9.06 19.45
N ALA A 293 16.42 -8.21 20.14
CA ALA A 293 16.78 -6.89 19.62
C ALA A 293 17.43 -6.99 18.23
N VAL A 294 18.35 -7.92 18.05
CA VAL A 294 19.04 -8.12 16.76
C VAL A 294 18.07 -8.46 15.65
N GLU A 295 17.15 -9.41 15.87
CA GLU A 295 16.14 -9.79 14.87
C GLU A 295 15.22 -8.64 14.49
N VAL A 296 14.85 -7.76 15.44
CA VAL A 296 14.05 -6.55 15.16
C VAL A 296 14.79 -5.66 14.17
N PHE A 297 16.06 -5.34 14.45
CA PHE A 297 16.85 -4.46 13.59
C PHE A 297 17.18 -5.11 12.23
N GLU A 298 17.42 -6.41 12.18
CA GLU A 298 17.61 -7.14 10.91
C GLU A 298 16.35 -7.07 10.03
N LYS A 299 15.15 -7.24 10.60
CA LYS A 299 13.89 -7.09 9.87
C LYS A 299 13.71 -5.66 9.32
N GLU A 300 14.03 -4.65 10.11
CA GLU A 300 13.96 -3.25 9.67
C GLU A 300 14.98 -2.94 8.56
N HIS A 301 16.22 -3.45 8.66
CA HIS A 301 17.22 -3.33 7.60
C HIS A 301 16.75 -4.01 6.30
N ALA A 302 16.18 -5.21 6.40
CA ALA A 302 15.63 -5.92 5.25
C ALA A 302 14.46 -5.15 4.61
N ALA A 303 13.56 -4.60 5.43
CA ALA A 303 12.44 -3.77 4.97
C ALA A 303 12.92 -2.49 4.28
N ASN A 304 13.93 -1.80 4.85
CA ASN A 304 14.55 -0.62 4.22
C ASN A 304 15.20 -0.96 2.88
N SER A 305 15.90 -2.09 2.80
CA SER A 305 16.50 -2.57 1.55
C SER A 305 15.45 -2.88 0.50
N MET A 306 14.41 -3.63 0.86
CA MET A 306 13.32 -3.99 -0.04
C MET A 306 12.59 -2.75 -0.58
N LEU A 307 12.26 -1.80 0.30
CA LEU A 307 11.64 -0.53 -0.10
C LEU A 307 12.54 0.29 -1.02
N THR A 308 13.85 0.31 -0.75
CA THR A 308 14.82 1.03 -1.59
C THR A 308 14.85 0.46 -3.00
N TRP A 309 14.88 -0.87 -3.16
CA TRP A 309 14.85 -1.52 -4.47
C TRP A 309 13.50 -1.33 -5.18
N ALA A 310 12.38 -1.40 -4.45
CA ALA A 310 11.06 -1.13 -5.00
C ALA A 310 10.96 0.31 -5.55
N LEU A 311 11.46 1.30 -4.82
CA LEU A 311 11.46 2.70 -5.26
C LEU A 311 12.46 2.97 -6.39
N ARG A 312 13.60 2.27 -6.45
CA ARG A 312 14.51 2.32 -7.61
C ARG A 312 13.81 1.79 -8.87
N PHE A 313 13.11 0.66 -8.76
CA PHE A 313 12.35 0.09 -9.86
C PHE A 313 11.20 1.02 -10.30
N ALA A 314 10.44 1.57 -9.34
CA ALA A 314 9.38 2.54 -9.64
C ALA A 314 9.91 3.81 -10.32
N GLY A 315 11.04 4.35 -9.85
CA GLY A 315 11.71 5.50 -10.47
C GLY A 315 12.21 5.21 -11.88
N TRP A 316 12.80 4.03 -12.09
CA TRP A 316 13.21 3.56 -13.41
C TRP A 316 12.02 3.40 -14.36
N LEU A 317 10.92 2.78 -13.89
CA LEU A 317 9.70 2.61 -14.68
C LEU A 317 9.08 3.96 -15.05
N LEU A 318 9.01 4.88 -14.08
CA LEU A 318 8.52 6.25 -14.30
C LEU A 318 9.37 6.97 -15.35
N MET A 319 10.69 6.86 -15.29
CA MET A 319 11.61 7.43 -16.27
C MET A 319 11.40 6.83 -17.65
N PHE A 320 11.25 5.51 -17.75
CA PHE A 320 10.98 4.83 -19.03
C PHE A 320 9.65 5.26 -19.65
N VAL A 321 8.57 5.28 -18.86
CA VAL A 321 7.24 5.75 -19.32
C VAL A 321 7.31 7.20 -19.77
N SER A 322 8.02 8.06 -19.02
CA SER A 322 8.21 9.46 -19.34
C SER A 322 8.89 9.66 -20.71
N ILE A 323 9.96 8.90 -20.96
CA ILE A 323 10.66 8.93 -22.25
C ILE A 323 9.72 8.45 -23.37
N LYS A 324 8.91 7.42 -23.15
CA LYS A 324 7.90 6.96 -24.12
C LYS A 324 6.86 8.03 -24.41
N LEU A 325 6.38 8.75 -23.41
CA LEU A 325 5.45 9.87 -23.60
C LEU A 325 6.08 11.01 -24.38
N MET A 326 7.32 11.36 -24.08
CA MET A 326 8.06 12.42 -24.79
C MET A 326 8.37 12.04 -26.24
N THR A 327 8.66 10.76 -26.52
CA THR A 327 8.98 10.27 -27.86
C THR A 327 7.74 9.92 -28.70
N LYS A 328 6.52 9.97 -28.11
CA LYS A 328 5.28 9.68 -28.84
C LYS A 328 5.06 10.58 -30.05
N ILE A 329 5.61 11.80 -30.03
CA ILE A 329 5.54 12.73 -31.17
C ILE A 329 6.15 12.13 -32.45
N PHE A 330 7.23 11.36 -32.34
CA PHE A 330 7.85 10.70 -33.50
C PHE A 330 6.94 9.63 -34.12
N HIS A 331 6.14 8.93 -33.30
CA HIS A 331 5.12 8.01 -33.81
C HIS A 331 4.05 8.76 -34.60
N THR A 332 3.57 9.90 -34.09
CA THR A 332 2.55 10.71 -34.76
C THR A 332 3.04 11.24 -36.10
N LEU A 333 4.33 11.58 -36.20
CA LEU A 333 4.94 12.09 -37.44
C LEU A 333 5.11 11.02 -38.53
N VAL A 334 5.34 9.75 -38.17
CA VAL A 334 5.53 8.64 -39.12
C VAL A 334 4.29 7.78 -39.31
N ASP A 335 3.18 8.12 -38.68
CA ASP A 335 1.94 7.31 -38.64
C ASP A 335 1.32 7.03 -40.03
N TRP A 336 1.64 7.89 -41.00
CA TRP A 336 1.14 7.79 -42.36
C TRP A 336 1.88 6.78 -43.26
N ILE A 337 3.05 6.23 -42.82
CA ILE A 337 3.85 5.25 -43.60
C ILE A 337 3.79 3.88 -42.90
N PRO A 338 2.96 2.92 -43.41
CA PRO A 338 2.90 1.56 -42.87
C PRO A 338 4.27 0.87 -42.95
N GLY A 339 4.66 0.10 -41.94
CA GLY A 339 5.95 -0.59 -41.86
C GLY A 339 7.08 0.24 -41.26
N ILE A 340 7.21 1.52 -41.56
CA ILE A 340 8.19 2.39 -40.90
C ILE A 340 7.74 2.68 -39.45
N ARG A 341 6.45 2.78 -39.24
CA ARG A 341 5.86 3.00 -37.88
C ARG A 341 6.31 1.90 -36.91
N ASP A 342 6.23 0.63 -37.28
CA ASP A 342 6.57 -0.50 -36.39
C ASP A 342 8.07 -0.54 -36.08
N LEU A 343 8.89 -0.26 -37.07
CA LEU A 343 10.35 -0.16 -36.91
C LEU A 343 10.74 1.00 -35.97
N VAL A 344 10.14 2.17 -36.21
CA VAL A 344 10.35 3.35 -35.33
C VAL A 344 9.85 3.08 -33.92
N SER A 345 8.70 2.43 -33.74
CA SER A 345 8.16 2.04 -32.45
C SER A 345 9.12 1.16 -31.67
N LEU A 346 9.64 0.09 -32.31
CA LEU A 346 10.61 -0.81 -31.69
C LEU A 346 11.92 -0.05 -31.35
N GLY A 347 12.44 0.74 -32.29
CA GLY A 347 13.65 1.54 -32.08
C GLY A 347 13.55 2.51 -30.93
N LEU A 348 12.43 3.26 -30.83
CA LEU A 348 12.18 4.20 -29.73
C LEU A 348 11.96 3.48 -28.40
N THR A 349 11.39 2.27 -28.41
CA THR A 349 11.23 1.47 -27.20
C THR A 349 12.58 1.00 -26.64
N VAL A 350 13.43 0.46 -27.49
CA VAL A 350 14.79 0.04 -27.12
C VAL A 350 15.62 1.24 -26.68
N PHE A 351 15.58 2.34 -27.42
CA PHE A 351 16.23 3.60 -27.04
C PHE A 351 15.78 4.07 -25.66
N GLY A 352 14.45 4.14 -25.42
CA GLY A 352 13.88 4.54 -24.14
C GLY A 352 14.33 3.65 -22.98
N LEU A 353 14.40 2.34 -23.22
CA LEU A 353 14.89 1.37 -22.23
C LEU A 353 16.36 1.62 -21.88
N CYS A 354 17.22 1.77 -22.86
CA CYS A 354 18.65 2.03 -22.67
C CYS A 354 18.89 3.35 -21.95
N VAL A 355 18.21 4.43 -22.39
CA VAL A 355 18.36 5.76 -21.77
C VAL A 355 17.82 5.77 -20.35
N ALA A 356 16.63 5.20 -20.11
CA ALA A 356 16.07 5.12 -18.75
C ALA A 356 17.00 4.35 -17.82
N THR A 357 17.54 3.22 -18.26
CA THR A 357 18.46 2.41 -17.45
C THR A 357 19.75 3.18 -17.15
N SER A 358 20.36 3.80 -18.16
CA SER A 358 21.60 4.56 -18.00
C SER A 358 21.42 5.76 -17.07
N LEU A 359 20.34 6.53 -17.24
CA LEU A 359 20.06 7.70 -16.41
C LEU A 359 19.69 7.29 -14.97
N THR A 360 18.96 6.19 -14.79
CA THR A 360 18.67 5.66 -13.45
C THR A 360 19.94 5.28 -12.72
N LEU A 361 20.82 4.51 -13.36
CA LEU A 361 22.11 4.13 -12.79
C LEU A 361 22.98 5.34 -12.45
N LEU A 362 23.02 6.34 -13.35
CA LEU A 362 23.75 7.57 -13.12
C LEU A 362 23.18 8.36 -11.91
N THR A 363 21.84 8.43 -11.81
CA THR A 363 21.20 9.13 -10.69
C THR A 363 21.44 8.44 -9.36
N VAL A 364 21.36 7.11 -9.33
CA VAL A 364 21.70 6.32 -8.13
C VAL A 364 23.18 6.50 -7.76
N ALA A 365 24.10 6.50 -8.75
CA ALA A 365 25.51 6.72 -8.51
C ALA A 365 25.80 8.13 -7.96
N MET A 366 25.13 9.17 -8.48
CA MET A 366 25.20 10.53 -7.91
C MET A 366 24.67 10.57 -6.47
N GLY A 367 23.57 9.87 -6.20
CA GLY A 367 23.06 9.71 -4.83
C GLY A 367 24.10 9.07 -3.90
N TRP A 368 24.82 8.06 -4.35
CA TRP A 368 25.88 7.42 -3.57
C TRP A 368 27.08 8.37 -3.31
N ILE A 369 27.48 9.16 -4.29
CA ILE A 369 28.53 10.17 -4.12
C ILE A 369 28.13 11.18 -3.04
N PHE A 370 26.86 11.59 -3.05
CA PHE A 370 26.35 12.60 -2.12
C PHE A 370 26.12 12.04 -0.70
N TYR A 371 25.46 10.88 -0.57
CA TYR A 371 25.02 10.33 0.70
C TYR A 371 26.01 9.32 1.31
N ARG A 372 26.93 8.73 0.50
CA ARG A 372 27.93 7.75 0.90
C ARG A 372 29.31 8.07 0.30
N PRO A 373 29.88 9.26 0.58
CA PRO A 373 31.09 9.74 -0.12
C PRO A 373 32.30 8.80 0.06
N LEU A 374 32.46 8.17 1.23
CA LEU A 374 33.58 7.24 1.46
C LEU A 374 33.45 5.96 0.61
N VAL A 375 32.23 5.40 0.48
CA VAL A 375 31.98 4.22 -0.35
C VAL A 375 32.17 4.57 -1.83
N ALA A 376 31.68 5.72 -2.26
CA ALA A 376 31.85 6.20 -3.63
C ALA A 376 33.34 6.41 -3.97
N LEU A 377 34.14 6.97 -3.06
CA LEU A 377 35.57 7.14 -3.22
C LEU A 377 36.27 5.79 -3.36
N LEU A 378 35.97 4.82 -2.48
CA LEU A 378 36.56 3.48 -2.52
C LEU A 378 36.24 2.77 -3.84
N LEU A 379 34.98 2.81 -4.30
CA LEU A 379 34.58 2.24 -5.58
C LEU A 379 35.26 2.95 -6.76
N GLY A 380 35.41 4.26 -6.70
CA GLY A 380 36.14 5.05 -7.70
C GLY A 380 37.62 4.63 -7.79
N ILE A 381 38.27 4.44 -6.65
CA ILE A 381 39.66 3.95 -6.60
C ILE A 381 39.73 2.54 -7.20
N LEU A 382 38.85 1.62 -6.80
CA LEU A 382 38.80 0.26 -7.34
C LEU A 382 38.58 0.24 -8.85
N ALA A 383 37.68 1.09 -9.38
CA ALA A 383 37.45 1.22 -10.81
C ALA A 383 38.65 1.81 -11.59
N ALA A 384 39.44 2.71 -10.96
CA ALA A 384 40.59 3.32 -11.59
C ALA A 384 41.81 2.36 -11.67
N VAL A 385 41.95 1.40 -10.74
CA VAL A 385 43.11 0.47 -10.70
C VAL A 385 43.31 -0.30 -12.00
N PRO A 386 42.30 -1.00 -12.58
CA PRO A 386 42.51 -1.72 -13.84
C PRO A 386 42.85 -0.81 -15.02
N ILE A 387 42.32 0.43 -15.03
CA ILE A 387 42.61 1.43 -16.06
C ILE A 387 44.08 1.87 -15.93
N LEU A 388 44.57 2.11 -14.71
CA LEU A 388 45.95 2.47 -14.45
C LEU A 388 46.93 1.34 -14.81
N ILE A 389 46.55 0.08 -14.50
CA ILE A 389 47.34 -1.11 -14.85
C ILE A 389 47.39 -1.26 -16.38
N ALA A 390 46.27 -1.13 -17.08
CA ALA A 390 46.23 -1.21 -18.53
C ALA A 390 47.08 -0.11 -19.18
N ARG A 391 47.02 1.13 -18.66
CA ARG A 391 47.79 2.27 -19.14
C ARG A 391 49.29 2.11 -18.85
N SER A 392 49.70 1.52 -17.74
CA SER A 392 51.08 1.23 -17.40
C SER A 392 51.71 0.17 -18.30
N ARG A 393 50.93 -0.83 -18.76
CA ARG A 393 51.37 -1.88 -19.68
C ARG A 393 51.52 -1.39 -21.13
N HIS A 394 50.86 -0.28 -21.50
CA HIS A 394 50.95 0.31 -22.84
C HIS A 394 52.00 1.43 -22.98
N ARG A 395 52.89 1.65 -21.98
CA ARG A 395 54.02 2.54 -22.19
C ARG A 395 55.01 1.89 -23.17
N PRO A 396 55.23 2.49 -24.38
CA PRO A 396 56.22 1.97 -25.29
C PRO A 396 57.61 2.06 -24.60
N LYS A 397 58.35 0.95 -24.65
CA LYS A 397 59.75 0.99 -24.30
C LYS A 397 60.40 1.95 -25.31
N MET A 398 60.81 3.15 -24.85
CA MET A 398 61.74 3.97 -25.62
C MET A 398 63.08 3.24 -25.61
N LEU A 399 63.47 2.79 -26.79
CA LEU A 399 64.79 2.34 -27.16
C LEU A 399 65.71 3.57 -27.30
#